data_84ece2bf31cc8d615506768c42b3d274
#
_entry.id   84ece2bf31cc8d615506768c42b3d274
#
_cell.length_a   1.000
_cell.length_b   1.000
_cell.length_c   1.000
_cell.angle_alpha   90.00
_cell.angle_beta   90.00
_cell.angle_gamma   90.00
#
_symmetry.space_group_name_H-M   'P 1'
#
loop_
_entity.id
_entity.type
_entity.pdbx_description
1 polymer ?
#
loop_
_entity_poly.entity_id
_entity_poly.type
_entity_poly.pdbx_seq_one_letter_code
_entity_poly.pdbx_strand_id
1 'polypeptide(L)'
;MTGQGAPNMNEEKVTFPSDGLNLSGVIATPDGLQPGEKRPAMMVLHGFGSNKDAGGCVEPCRMLTAMGYVTLRFDMRGCGESEGEKARVICLEQVADTCNALTFLAQHPQVDMRRIGCMGSSFGAAVSVYAAGVDERIACVISAGGWGDGVSKFRKQHPTDEAWARFTAMLEEGKRHRARTGQSLMVPRYEIVPIPEHLRHNVVKGSIQMFPAETAQSMYDFRANDVVAKIAPRPLLLLHPSQDSVTPTEKSIG
;
A
#
# COMPACT_ATOMS: atom_id res chain seq x y z
N MET A 1 -36.80 9.02 -7.66
CA MET A 1 -35.58 9.44 -6.94
C MET A 1 -34.58 9.85 -7.99
N THR A 2 -34.38 11.15 -8.13
CA THR A 2 -33.48 11.75 -9.13
C THR A 2 -32.06 11.34 -8.76
N GLY A 3 -31.37 10.68 -9.70
CA GLY A 3 -29.96 10.32 -9.54
C GLY A 3 -29.13 11.59 -9.34
N GLN A 4 -28.65 11.79 -8.11
CA GLN A 4 -27.58 12.74 -7.87
C GLN A 4 -26.35 12.18 -8.60
N GLY A 5 -25.90 12.87 -9.62
CA GLY A 5 -24.64 12.58 -10.29
C GLY A 5 -23.53 12.47 -9.25
N ALA A 6 -22.58 11.57 -9.49
CA ALA A 6 -21.41 11.46 -8.61
C ALA A 6 -20.83 12.86 -8.41
N PRO A 7 -20.53 13.26 -7.17
CA PRO A 7 -19.97 14.58 -6.90
C PRO A 7 -18.71 14.76 -7.75
N ASN A 8 -18.64 15.85 -8.49
CA ASN A 8 -17.43 16.22 -9.21
C ASN A 8 -16.33 16.43 -8.17
N MET A 9 -15.19 15.82 -8.38
CA MET A 9 -13.97 16.07 -7.61
C MET A 9 -12.92 16.68 -8.54
N ASN A 10 -12.20 17.66 -8.04
CA ASN A 10 -11.08 18.23 -8.77
C ASN A 10 -9.86 17.34 -8.56
N GLU A 11 -9.39 16.70 -9.63
CA GLU A 11 -8.17 15.89 -9.61
C GLU A 11 -7.00 16.65 -10.22
N GLU A 12 -5.89 16.67 -9.50
CA GLU A 12 -4.62 17.24 -9.93
C GLU A 12 -3.56 16.16 -9.94
N LYS A 13 -2.89 15.96 -11.08
CA LYS A 13 -1.69 15.13 -11.17
C LYS A 13 -0.53 15.86 -10.52
N VAL A 14 0.16 15.18 -9.62
CA VAL A 14 1.28 15.73 -8.87
C VAL A 14 2.50 14.82 -8.97
N THR A 15 3.65 15.42 -8.78
CA THR A 15 4.92 14.71 -8.60
C THR A 15 5.59 15.24 -7.35
N PHE A 16 6.11 14.36 -6.51
CA PHE A 16 6.78 14.75 -5.28
C PHE A 16 8.04 13.91 -5.03
N PRO A 17 9.04 14.48 -4.33
CA PRO A 17 10.29 13.79 -4.06
C PRO A 17 10.16 12.76 -2.94
N SER A 18 10.84 11.61 -3.09
CA SER A 18 11.03 10.59 -2.07
C SER A 18 12.42 9.97 -2.20
N ASP A 19 13.32 10.24 -1.27
CA ASP A 19 14.69 9.70 -1.21
C ASP A 19 15.46 9.82 -2.54
N GLY A 20 15.36 10.97 -3.21
CA GLY A 20 16.02 11.26 -4.48
C GLY A 20 15.29 10.74 -5.73
N LEU A 21 14.11 10.15 -5.58
CA LEU A 21 13.21 9.73 -6.66
C LEU A 21 12.01 10.67 -6.76
N ASN A 22 11.40 10.76 -7.94
CA ASN A 22 10.15 11.45 -8.17
C ASN A 22 8.99 10.45 -8.20
N LEU A 23 8.02 10.61 -7.30
CA LEU A 23 6.83 9.76 -7.24
C LEU A 23 5.63 10.46 -7.88
N SER A 24 4.88 9.70 -8.68
CA SER A 24 3.67 10.15 -9.37
C SER A 24 2.45 9.94 -8.48
N GLY A 25 1.64 10.98 -8.32
CA GLY A 25 0.41 10.95 -7.53
C GLY A 25 -0.73 11.71 -8.17
N VAL A 26 -1.89 11.62 -7.52
CA VAL A 26 -3.09 12.41 -7.82
C VAL A 26 -3.65 12.91 -6.50
N ILE A 27 -3.77 14.23 -6.38
CA ILE A 27 -4.56 14.85 -5.31
C ILE A 27 -5.98 15.05 -5.82
N ALA A 28 -6.97 14.69 -4.99
CA ALA A 28 -8.35 15.05 -5.24
C ALA A 28 -8.87 15.94 -4.12
N THR A 29 -9.53 17.03 -4.48
CA THR A 29 -10.10 17.99 -3.54
C THR A 29 -11.62 18.07 -3.70
N PRO A 30 -12.37 18.24 -2.59
CA PRO A 30 -13.81 18.48 -2.65
C PRO A 30 -14.14 19.74 -3.45
N ASP A 31 -15.25 19.73 -4.17
CA ASP A 31 -15.77 20.90 -4.86
C ASP A 31 -16.18 22.01 -3.87
N GLY A 32 -16.09 23.25 -4.30
CA GLY A 32 -16.62 24.40 -3.59
C GLY A 32 -15.84 24.85 -2.36
N LEU A 33 -14.59 24.42 -2.19
CA LEU A 33 -13.73 24.89 -1.12
C LEU A 33 -13.46 26.37 -1.25
N GLN A 34 -13.61 27.11 -0.14
CA GLN A 34 -13.33 28.54 -0.09
C GLN A 34 -11.82 28.81 0.02
N PRO A 35 -11.32 29.94 -0.47
CA PRO A 35 -9.93 30.34 -0.27
C PRO A 35 -9.53 30.32 1.20
N GLY A 36 -8.44 29.62 1.54
CA GLY A 36 -7.95 29.48 2.90
C GLY A 36 -8.64 28.38 3.74
N GLU A 37 -9.68 27.74 3.22
CA GLU A 37 -10.32 26.62 3.88
C GLU A 37 -9.40 25.39 3.89
N LYS A 38 -9.26 24.76 5.07
CA LYS A 38 -8.45 23.55 5.24
C LYS A 38 -9.31 22.37 5.62
N ARG A 39 -9.04 21.22 5.01
CA ARG A 39 -9.76 19.97 5.20
C ARG A 39 -8.86 18.88 5.79
N PRO A 40 -9.42 17.91 6.51
CA PRO A 40 -8.69 16.68 6.79
C PRO A 40 -8.30 16.01 5.48
N ALA A 41 -7.22 15.23 5.51
CA ALA A 41 -6.76 14.54 4.33
C ALA A 41 -6.53 13.05 4.58
N MET A 42 -6.52 12.26 3.49
CA MET A 42 -6.25 10.83 3.54
C MET A 42 -5.31 10.43 2.40
N MET A 43 -4.21 9.78 2.74
CA MET A 43 -3.39 9.06 1.78
C MET A 43 -3.99 7.69 1.52
N VAL A 44 -4.05 7.25 0.26
CA VAL A 44 -4.62 5.96 -0.14
C VAL A 44 -3.58 5.14 -0.88
N LEU A 45 -3.15 4.02 -0.28
CA LEU A 45 -2.05 3.18 -0.74
C LEU A 45 -2.56 1.97 -1.52
N HIS A 46 -1.94 1.71 -2.68
CA HIS A 46 -2.28 0.56 -3.52
C HIS A 46 -1.75 -0.77 -2.98
N GLY A 47 -2.31 -1.88 -3.48
CA GLY A 47 -1.87 -3.24 -3.16
C GLY A 47 -0.55 -3.62 -3.82
N PHE A 48 -0.09 -4.86 -3.56
CA PHE A 48 1.18 -5.41 -4.03
C PHE A 48 1.37 -5.26 -5.55
N GLY A 49 2.42 -4.55 -5.95
CA GLY A 49 2.77 -4.34 -7.36
C GLY A 49 1.64 -3.80 -8.24
N SER A 50 0.73 -3.04 -7.65
CA SER A 50 -0.38 -2.36 -8.31
C SER A 50 0.01 -0.91 -8.64
N ASN A 51 -0.95 -0.01 -8.75
CA ASN A 51 -0.73 1.40 -9.06
C ASN A 51 -1.87 2.28 -8.48
N LYS A 52 -1.67 3.60 -8.50
CA LYS A 52 -2.60 4.62 -7.99
C LYS A 52 -3.96 4.66 -8.71
N ASP A 53 -4.01 4.18 -9.96
CA ASP A 53 -5.22 4.21 -10.78
C ASP A 53 -6.05 2.90 -10.66
N ALA A 54 -5.64 2.00 -9.78
CA ALA A 54 -6.41 0.82 -9.41
C ALA A 54 -7.71 1.22 -8.68
N GLY A 55 -8.79 0.47 -8.92
CA GLY A 55 -10.08 0.70 -8.27
C GLY A 55 -10.00 0.72 -6.75
N GLY A 56 -9.11 -0.09 -6.15
CA GLY A 56 -8.84 -0.08 -4.72
C GLY A 56 -8.20 1.21 -4.17
N CYS A 57 -7.77 2.13 -5.04
CA CYS A 57 -7.34 3.48 -4.66
C CYS A 57 -8.35 4.54 -5.13
N VAL A 58 -8.82 4.44 -6.37
CA VAL A 58 -9.72 5.44 -6.97
C VAL A 58 -11.05 5.53 -6.22
N GLU A 59 -11.67 4.40 -5.92
CA GLU A 59 -12.98 4.38 -5.25
C GLU A 59 -12.93 4.93 -3.81
N PRO A 60 -11.98 4.51 -2.95
CA PRO A 60 -11.82 5.15 -1.64
C PRO A 60 -11.54 6.65 -1.72
N CYS A 61 -10.70 7.11 -2.65
CA CYS A 61 -10.46 8.54 -2.87
C CYS A 61 -11.75 9.27 -3.21
N ARG A 62 -12.54 8.74 -4.15
CA ARG A 62 -13.81 9.33 -4.54
C ARG A 62 -14.79 9.43 -3.36
N MET A 63 -14.93 8.35 -2.59
CA MET A 63 -15.81 8.33 -1.41
C MET A 63 -15.36 9.34 -0.35
N LEU A 64 -14.08 9.36 -0.03
CA LEU A 64 -13.53 10.27 0.99
C LEU A 64 -13.60 11.72 0.54
N THR A 65 -13.36 12.01 -0.74
CA THR A 65 -13.48 13.37 -1.28
C THR A 65 -14.94 13.85 -1.24
N ALA A 66 -15.90 12.96 -1.54
CA ALA A 66 -17.33 13.25 -1.38
C ALA A 66 -17.73 13.51 0.08
N MET A 67 -16.98 12.95 1.06
CA MET A 67 -17.16 13.22 2.48
C MET A 67 -16.42 14.48 2.96
N GLY A 68 -15.74 15.20 2.07
CA GLY A 68 -15.07 16.45 2.38
C GLY A 68 -13.58 16.32 2.74
N TYR A 69 -12.94 15.20 2.47
CA TYR A 69 -11.51 15.02 2.64
C TYR A 69 -10.74 15.43 1.39
N VAL A 70 -9.55 15.99 1.55
CA VAL A 70 -8.54 15.98 0.48
C VAL A 70 -7.92 14.59 0.45
N THR A 71 -7.72 14.02 -0.74
CA THR A 71 -7.09 12.70 -0.86
C THR A 71 -5.84 12.74 -1.71
N LEU A 72 -4.86 11.91 -1.37
CA LEU A 72 -3.67 11.64 -2.18
C LEU A 72 -3.56 10.15 -2.42
N ARG A 73 -3.63 9.73 -3.69
CA ARG A 73 -3.21 8.40 -4.13
C ARG A 73 -1.94 8.53 -4.95
N PHE A 74 -1.00 7.63 -4.79
CA PHE A 74 0.28 7.72 -5.50
C PHE A 74 0.83 6.33 -5.82
N ASP A 75 1.68 6.26 -6.83
CA ASP A 75 2.46 5.07 -7.13
C ASP A 75 3.68 5.04 -6.21
N MET A 76 3.83 3.99 -5.41
CA MET A 76 5.04 3.77 -4.63
C MET A 76 6.21 3.51 -5.58
N ARG A 77 7.47 3.77 -5.14
CA ARG A 77 8.67 3.58 -5.97
C ARG A 77 8.69 2.21 -6.67
N GLY A 78 9.12 2.18 -7.92
CA GLY A 78 9.17 0.97 -8.73
C GLY A 78 7.83 0.49 -9.28
N CYS A 79 6.71 1.16 -8.93
CA CYS A 79 5.35 0.88 -9.41
C CYS A 79 4.85 2.00 -10.34
N GLY A 80 3.86 1.68 -11.16
CA GLY A 80 3.14 2.63 -12.00
C GLY A 80 4.04 3.60 -12.79
N GLU A 81 3.79 4.89 -12.63
CA GLU A 81 4.52 6.00 -13.27
C GLU A 81 5.66 6.56 -12.41
N SER A 82 5.80 6.10 -11.15
CA SER A 82 6.87 6.54 -10.25
C SER A 82 8.23 6.03 -10.68
N GLU A 83 9.26 6.81 -10.34
CA GLU A 83 10.66 6.41 -10.52
C GLU A 83 11.05 5.27 -9.58
N GLY A 84 12.30 4.82 -9.72
CA GLY A 84 12.85 3.68 -9.01
C GLY A 84 13.01 2.46 -9.92
N GLU A 85 13.73 1.47 -9.43
CA GLU A 85 13.92 0.20 -10.12
C GLU A 85 12.57 -0.50 -10.28
N LYS A 86 12.12 -0.71 -11.52
CA LYS A 86 10.81 -1.30 -11.80
C LYS A 86 10.69 -2.70 -11.20
N ALA A 87 9.53 -2.95 -10.60
CA ALA A 87 9.19 -4.17 -9.89
C ALA A 87 9.95 -4.42 -8.55
N ARG A 88 10.90 -3.59 -8.19
CA ARG A 88 11.56 -3.67 -6.90
C ARG A 88 10.68 -3.02 -5.82
N VAL A 89 9.92 -3.86 -5.13
CA VAL A 89 8.96 -3.44 -4.08
C VAL A 89 9.49 -3.91 -2.73
N ILE A 90 10.17 -3.03 -2.01
CA ILE A 90 10.77 -3.31 -0.69
C ILE A 90 9.93 -2.62 0.39
N CYS A 91 9.39 -3.37 1.33
CA CYS A 91 8.39 -2.88 2.30
C CYS A 91 8.82 -1.61 3.03
N LEU A 92 10.03 -1.55 3.58
CA LEU A 92 10.50 -0.37 4.32
C LEU A 92 10.75 0.84 3.42
N GLU A 93 11.10 0.63 2.14
CA GLU A 93 11.19 1.72 1.17
C GLU A 93 9.80 2.28 0.84
N GLN A 94 8.77 1.41 0.78
CA GLN A 94 7.39 1.85 0.59
C GLN A 94 6.85 2.60 1.84
N VAL A 95 7.31 2.22 3.03
CA VAL A 95 7.04 2.99 4.26
C VAL A 95 7.67 4.38 4.17
N ALA A 96 8.93 4.49 3.72
CA ALA A 96 9.60 5.78 3.52
C ALA A 96 8.85 6.65 2.50
N ASP A 97 8.41 6.06 1.37
CA ASP A 97 7.57 6.77 0.38
C ASP A 97 6.30 7.32 1.00
N THR A 98 5.65 6.55 1.88
CA THR A 98 4.43 6.97 2.57
C THR A 98 4.69 8.15 3.52
N CYS A 99 5.79 8.13 4.26
CA CYS A 99 6.19 9.25 5.14
C CYS A 99 6.57 10.52 4.34
N ASN A 100 7.20 10.35 3.17
CA ASN A 100 7.53 11.44 2.26
C ASN A 100 6.26 12.01 1.59
N ALA A 101 5.32 11.15 1.20
CA ALA A 101 4.00 11.55 0.71
C ALA A 101 3.21 12.35 1.76
N LEU A 102 3.28 11.95 3.04
CA LEU A 102 2.70 12.71 4.15
C LEU A 102 3.30 14.12 4.22
N THR A 103 4.64 14.22 4.14
CA THR A 103 5.35 15.50 4.18
C THR A 103 4.93 16.40 3.02
N PHE A 104 4.79 15.84 1.82
CA PHE A 104 4.31 16.55 0.64
C PHE A 104 2.87 17.02 0.82
N LEU A 105 1.96 16.12 1.22
CA LEU A 105 0.53 16.42 1.38
C LEU A 105 0.29 17.47 2.48
N ALA A 106 1.09 17.47 3.54
CA ALA A 106 1.00 18.44 4.63
C ALA A 106 1.29 19.90 4.18
N GLN A 107 1.96 20.08 3.05
CA GLN A 107 2.26 21.41 2.47
C GLN A 107 1.14 21.92 1.57
N HIS A 108 0.15 21.07 1.22
CA HIS A 108 -0.94 21.47 0.35
C HIS A 108 -1.82 22.54 1.03
N PRO A 109 -2.16 23.67 0.34
CA PRO A 109 -2.82 24.82 0.97
C PRO A 109 -4.19 24.51 1.58
N GLN A 110 -4.91 23.52 1.06
CA GLN A 110 -6.23 23.11 1.52
C GLN A 110 -6.20 21.96 2.53
N VAL A 111 -5.02 21.53 3.00
CA VAL A 111 -4.88 20.44 3.97
C VAL A 111 -4.62 20.96 5.38
N ASP A 112 -5.38 20.46 6.35
CA ASP A 112 -5.00 20.59 7.75
C ASP A 112 -3.96 19.53 8.09
N MET A 113 -2.71 19.94 8.20
CA MET A 113 -1.56 19.07 8.44
C MET A 113 -1.65 18.25 9.73
N ARG A 114 -2.54 18.61 10.66
CA ARG A 114 -2.77 17.87 11.92
C ARG A 114 -3.84 16.78 11.78
N ARG A 115 -4.52 16.70 10.63
CA ARG A 115 -5.61 15.77 10.36
C ARG A 115 -5.37 14.98 9.07
N ILE A 116 -4.19 14.39 8.93
CA ILE A 116 -3.86 13.55 7.78
C ILE A 116 -3.86 12.08 8.23
N GLY A 117 -4.74 11.28 7.65
CA GLY A 117 -4.78 9.84 7.86
C GLY A 117 -4.10 9.06 6.73
N CYS A 118 -3.94 7.77 6.93
CA CYS A 118 -3.44 6.84 5.93
C CYS A 118 -4.37 5.63 5.80
N MET A 119 -4.70 5.26 4.58
CA MET A 119 -5.49 4.08 4.25
C MET A 119 -4.74 3.23 3.23
N GLY A 120 -4.87 1.92 3.35
CA GLY A 120 -4.34 1.03 2.32
C GLY A 120 -5.12 -0.27 2.21
N SER A 121 -4.96 -0.95 1.07
CA SER A 121 -5.51 -2.27 0.84
C SER A 121 -4.41 -3.32 0.68
N SER A 122 -4.60 -4.52 1.26
CA SER A 122 -3.66 -5.64 1.16
C SER A 122 -2.23 -5.23 1.55
N PHE A 123 -1.27 -5.21 0.62
CA PHE A 123 0.09 -4.74 0.83
C PHE A 123 0.12 -3.30 1.37
N GLY A 124 -0.62 -2.38 0.74
CA GLY A 124 -0.72 -0.99 1.19
C GLY A 124 -1.31 -0.86 2.60
N ALA A 125 -2.16 -1.80 3.02
CA ALA A 125 -2.70 -1.84 4.37
C ALA A 125 -1.61 -2.14 5.42
N ALA A 126 -0.73 -3.09 5.15
CA ALA A 126 0.40 -3.40 6.03
C ALA A 126 1.40 -2.22 6.10
N VAL A 127 1.68 -1.61 4.94
CA VAL A 127 2.55 -0.40 4.85
C VAL A 127 1.94 0.76 5.62
N SER A 128 0.62 1.01 5.52
CA SER A 128 -0.04 2.12 6.23
C SER A 128 0.03 1.97 7.76
N VAL A 129 -0.14 0.74 8.27
CA VAL A 129 0.03 0.45 9.71
C VAL A 129 1.45 0.70 10.16
N TYR A 130 2.44 0.20 9.40
CA TYR A 130 3.84 0.40 9.75
C TYR A 130 4.22 1.88 9.71
N ALA A 131 3.83 2.61 8.65
CA ALA A 131 4.09 4.04 8.52
C ALA A 131 3.53 4.84 9.70
N ALA A 132 2.30 4.55 10.13
CA ALA A 132 1.72 5.21 11.30
C ALA A 132 2.41 4.83 12.63
N GLY A 133 2.97 3.62 12.71
CA GLY A 133 3.76 3.22 13.89
C GLY A 133 5.11 3.92 14.00
N VAL A 134 5.65 4.45 12.89
CA VAL A 134 6.95 5.14 12.85
C VAL A 134 6.85 6.65 12.62
N ASP A 135 5.69 7.15 12.16
CA ASP A 135 5.44 8.58 11.93
C ASP A 135 4.16 9.04 12.67
N GLU A 136 4.36 9.75 13.76
CA GLU A 136 3.27 10.21 14.64
C GLU A 136 2.36 11.28 13.98
N ARG A 137 2.78 11.88 12.87
CA ARG A 137 1.97 12.84 12.11
C ARG A 137 0.78 12.21 11.41
N ILE A 138 0.77 10.88 11.20
CA ILE A 138 -0.40 10.16 10.68
C ILE A 138 -1.45 10.08 11.78
N ALA A 139 -2.52 10.85 11.64
CA ALA A 139 -3.53 11.04 12.68
C ALA A 139 -4.48 9.84 12.87
N CYS A 140 -4.69 9.03 11.86
CA CYS A 140 -5.49 7.80 11.91
C CYS A 140 -5.12 6.84 10.80
N VAL A 141 -5.46 5.55 10.96
CA VAL A 141 -5.16 4.50 9.98
C VAL A 141 -6.38 3.67 9.66
N ILE A 142 -6.54 3.32 8.37
CA ILE A 142 -7.51 2.30 7.92
C ILE A 142 -6.72 1.21 7.18
N SER A 143 -6.72 0.00 7.72
CA SER A 143 -6.04 -1.16 7.16
C SER A 143 -7.08 -2.14 6.60
N ALA A 144 -7.17 -2.27 5.28
CA ALA A 144 -8.12 -3.16 4.61
C ALA A 144 -7.41 -4.43 4.09
N GLY A 145 -7.55 -5.56 4.78
CA GLY A 145 -6.95 -6.85 4.41
C GLY A 145 -5.42 -6.87 4.51
N GLY A 146 -4.85 -6.15 5.46
CA GLY A 146 -3.41 -6.13 5.73
C GLY A 146 -2.92 -7.34 6.52
N TRP A 147 -1.63 -7.37 6.81
CA TRP A 147 -1.01 -8.36 7.69
C TRP A 147 -0.03 -7.70 8.67
N GLY A 148 0.10 -8.30 9.86
CA GLY A 148 1.02 -7.81 10.90
C GLY A 148 2.38 -8.49 10.89
N ASP A 149 2.48 -9.74 10.40
CA ASP A 149 3.68 -10.58 10.41
C ASP A 149 3.84 -11.33 9.08
N GLY A 150 4.96 -11.10 8.39
CA GLY A 150 5.24 -11.65 7.07
C GLY A 150 5.40 -13.18 7.08
N VAL A 151 6.15 -13.74 8.05
CA VAL A 151 6.35 -15.20 8.15
C VAL A 151 5.02 -15.91 8.32
N SER A 152 4.23 -15.45 9.28
CA SER A 152 2.92 -16.01 9.55
C SER A 152 1.96 -15.88 8.36
N LYS A 153 2.00 -14.73 7.63
CA LYS A 153 1.25 -14.53 6.38
C LYS A 153 1.62 -15.58 5.33
N PHE A 154 2.90 -15.70 5.03
CA PHE A 154 3.36 -16.60 3.98
C PHE A 154 3.18 -18.09 4.35
N ARG A 155 3.34 -18.45 5.63
CA ARG A 155 3.06 -19.82 6.08
C ARG A 155 1.60 -20.23 5.84
N LYS A 156 0.65 -19.30 6.03
CA LYS A 156 -0.77 -19.57 5.72
C LYS A 156 -1.07 -19.57 4.20
N GLN A 157 -0.38 -18.75 3.43
CA GLN A 157 -0.51 -18.74 1.97
C GLN A 157 0.13 -19.96 1.29
N HIS A 158 1.09 -20.61 1.96
CA HIS A 158 1.77 -21.84 1.51
C HIS A 158 1.53 -22.95 2.55
N PRO A 159 0.29 -23.48 2.63
CA PRO A 159 -0.15 -24.27 3.77
C PRO A 159 0.44 -25.68 3.84
N THR A 160 0.84 -26.29 2.70
CA THR A 160 1.49 -27.59 2.70
C THR A 160 3.00 -27.48 2.90
N ASP A 161 3.63 -28.54 3.41
CA ASP A 161 5.09 -28.53 3.63
C ASP A 161 5.85 -28.41 2.32
N GLU A 162 5.35 -28.98 1.22
CA GLU A 162 5.94 -28.83 -0.10
C GLU A 162 5.83 -27.40 -0.64
N ALA A 163 4.67 -26.75 -0.47
CA ALA A 163 4.48 -25.35 -0.88
C ALA A 163 5.37 -24.42 -0.08
N TRP A 164 5.46 -24.64 1.24
CA TRP A 164 6.34 -23.90 2.13
C TRP A 164 7.82 -24.09 1.77
N ALA A 165 8.24 -25.33 1.55
CA ALA A 165 9.61 -25.64 1.15
C ALA A 165 9.98 -24.98 -0.20
N ARG A 166 9.07 -24.99 -1.18
CA ARG A 166 9.29 -24.26 -2.47
C ARG A 166 9.45 -22.78 -2.25
N PHE A 167 8.56 -22.17 -1.46
CA PHE A 167 8.63 -20.73 -1.17
C PHE A 167 9.94 -20.35 -0.46
N THR A 168 10.32 -21.06 0.58
CA THR A 168 11.56 -20.78 1.31
C THR A 168 12.81 -21.07 0.48
N ALA A 169 12.80 -22.13 -0.35
CA ALA A 169 13.88 -22.41 -1.30
C ALA A 169 14.05 -21.29 -2.34
N MET A 170 12.95 -20.68 -2.80
CA MET A 170 13.00 -19.53 -3.71
C MET A 170 13.67 -18.32 -3.03
N LEU A 171 13.38 -18.05 -1.76
CA LEU A 171 14.05 -16.98 -1.01
C LEU A 171 15.55 -17.21 -0.90
N GLU A 172 15.96 -18.43 -0.54
CA GLU A 172 17.38 -18.80 -0.42
C GLU A 172 18.10 -18.80 -1.77
N GLU A 173 17.44 -19.22 -2.85
CA GLU A 173 18.02 -19.13 -4.20
C GLU A 173 18.18 -17.69 -4.65
N GLY A 174 17.22 -16.80 -4.32
CA GLY A 174 17.35 -15.38 -4.58
C GLY A 174 18.59 -14.77 -3.94
N LYS A 175 18.85 -15.08 -2.66
CA LYS A 175 20.06 -14.65 -1.94
C LYS A 175 21.34 -15.19 -2.59
N ARG A 176 21.38 -16.49 -2.91
CA ARG A 176 22.54 -17.11 -3.57
C ARG A 176 22.80 -16.54 -4.96
N HIS A 177 21.74 -16.35 -5.74
CA HIS A 177 21.83 -15.77 -7.08
C HIS A 177 22.43 -14.36 -7.02
N ARG A 178 21.90 -13.52 -6.12
CA ARG A 178 22.40 -12.16 -5.91
C ARG A 178 23.87 -12.14 -5.48
N ALA A 179 24.25 -12.98 -4.53
CA ALA A 179 25.62 -13.08 -4.05
C ALA A 179 26.61 -13.53 -5.16
N ARG A 180 26.17 -14.43 -6.04
CA ARG A 180 27.01 -14.98 -7.13
C ARG A 180 27.13 -14.05 -8.32
N THR A 181 26.04 -13.36 -8.70
CA THR A 181 25.95 -12.65 -9.98
C THR A 181 25.91 -11.12 -9.84
N GLY A 182 25.62 -10.60 -8.64
CA GLY A 182 25.30 -9.21 -8.41
C GLY A 182 23.92 -8.79 -8.93
N GLN A 183 23.15 -9.69 -9.55
CA GLN A 183 21.84 -9.43 -10.14
C GLN A 183 20.72 -10.09 -9.34
N SER A 184 19.51 -9.55 -9.42
CA SER A 184 18.33 -10.11 -8.78
C SER A 184 17.80 -11.31 -9.56
N LEU A 185 17.39 -12.36 -8.85
CA LEU A 185 16.59 -13.44 -9.40
C LEU A 185 15.15 -12.95 -9.57
N MET A 186 14.63 -12.96 -10.80
CA MET A 186 13.25 -12.59 -11.07
C MET A 186 12.32 -13.77 -10.85
N VAL A 187 11.28 -13.56 -10.05
CA VAL A 187 10.30 -14.60 -9.68
C VAL A 187 8.87 -14.17 -10.05
N PRO A 188 8.01 -15.12 -10.48
CA PRO A 188 6.63 -14.82 -10.81
C PRO A 188 5.83 -14.34 -9.60
N ARG A 189 4.91 -13.40 -9.83
CA ARG A 189 3.99 -12.84 -8.82
C ARG A 189 3.29 -13.93 -8.01
N TYR A 190 2.78 -14.96 -8.66
CA TYR A 190 1.96 -16.00 -8.03
C TYR A 190 2.77 -17.03 -7.25
N GLU A 191 4.09 -17.03 -7.38
CA GLU A 191 4.99 -17.78 -6.49
C GLU A 191 5.24 -17.04 -5.17
N ILE A 192 5.10 -15.71 -5.18
CA ILE A 192 5.19 -14.88 -3.97
C ILE A 192 3.84 -14.87 -3.26
N VAL A 193 2.77 -14.50 -4.00
CA VAL A 193 1.40 -14.41 -3.48
C VAL A 193 0.52 -15.35 -4.31
N PRO A 194 0.28 -16.58 -3.85
CA PRO A 194 -0.49 -17.56 -4.60
C PRO A 194 -1.97 -17.14 -4.64
N ILE A 195 -2.41 -16.68 -5.81
CA ILE A 195 -3.81 -16.38 -6.09
C ILE A 195 -4.36 -17.53 -6.92
N PRO A 196 -5.48 -18.17 -6.51
CA PRO A 196 -6.14 -19.19 -7.29
C PRO A 196 -6.39 -18.74 -8.74
N GLU A 197 -6.18 -19.60 -9.71
CA GLU A 197 -6.20 -19.23 -11.12
C GLU A 197 -7.50 -18.54 -11.54
N HIS A 198 -8.64 -19.06 -11.08
CA HIS A 198 -9.96 -18.50 -11.34
C HIS A 198 -10.18 -17.09 -10.76
N LEU A 199 -9.32 -16.61 -9.83
CA LEU A 199 -9.37 -15.27 -9.26
C LEU A 199 -8.35 -14.30 -9.89
N ARG A 200 -7.43 -14.80 -10.73
CA ARG A 200 -6.35 -13.97 -11.30
C ARG A 200 -6.86 -12.87 -12.23
N HIS A 201 -8.05 -13.03 -12.80
CA HIS A 201 -8.72 -11.99 -13.61
C HIS A 201 -9.05 -10.73 -12.78
N ASN A 202 -9.12 -10.82 -11.45
CA ASN A 202 -9.33 -9.67 -10.55
C ASN A 202 -8.06 -8.87 -10.29
N VAL A 203 -6.90 -9.36 -10.72
CA VAL A 203 -5.64 -8.60 -10.60
C VAL A 203 -5.71 -7.39 -11.52
N VAL A 204 -5.46 -6.22 -10.95
CA VAL A 204 -5.58 -4.94 -11.65
C VAL A 204 -4.74 -4.94 -12.93
N LYS A 205 -5.30 -4.43 -14.01
CA LYS A 205 -4.57 -4.28 -15.29
C LYS A 205 -3.34 -3.40 -15.09
N GLY A 206 -2.21 -3.83 -15.64
CA GLY A 206 -0.93 -3.14 -15.45
C GLY A 206 -0.19 -3.49 -14.15
N SER A 207 -0.74 -4.42 -13.33
CA SER A 207 0.00 -4.94 -12.17
C SER A 207 1.25 -5.69 -12.60
N ILE A 208 2.31 -5.52 -11.83
CA ILE A 208 3.60 -6.17 -12.03
C ILE A 208 3.45 -7.69 -11.89
N GLN A 209 4.02 -8.47 -12.83
CA GLN A 209 3.91 -9.92 -12.87
C GLN A 209 5.19 -10.65 -12.46
N MET A 210 6.34 -9.98 -12.55
CA MET A 210 7.64 -10.52 -12.16
C MET A 210 8.31 -9.58 -11.17
N PHE A 211 8.89 -10.12 -10.11
CA PHE A 211 9.55 -9.34 -9.08
C PHE A 211 10.94 -9.89 -8.77
N PRO A 212 11.88 -9.04 -8.34
CA PRO A 212 13.09 -9.52 -7.68
C PRO A 212 12.75 -10.39 -6.47
N ALA A 213 13.48 -11.47 -6.23
CA ALA A 213 13.30 -12.33 -5.06
C ALA A 213 13.47 -11.55 -3.74
N GLU A 214 14.23 -10.46 -3.74
CA GLU A 214 14.39 -9.52 -2.63
C GLU A 214 13.05 -8.89 -2.22
N THR A 215 12.11 -8.71 -3.16
CA THR A 215 10.75 -8.27 -2.86
C THR A 215 10.02 -9.28 -1.98
N ALA A 216 10.08 -10.57 -2.33
CA ALA A 216 9.49 -11.64 -1.52
C ALA A 216 10.16 -11.74 -0.15
N GLN A 217 11.50 -11.63 -0.10
CA GLN A 217 12.25 -11.62 1.15
C GLN A 217 11.84 -10.43 2.03
N SER A 218 11.73 -9.23 1.45
CA SER A 218 11.30 -8.03 2.17
C SER A 218 9.91 -8.18 2.79
N MET A 219 8.96 -8.78 2.06
CA MET A 219 7.61 -9.05 2.57
C MET A 219 7.63 -10.14 3.67
N TYR A 220 8.50 -11.15 3.54
CA TYR A 220 8.70 -12.21 4.52
C TYR A 220 9.24 -11.66 5.84
N ASP A 221 10.17 -10.69 5.78
CA ASP A 221 10.80 -10.08 6.96
C ASP A 221 9.96 -8.97 7.57
N PHE A 222 8.92 -8.49 6.88
CA PHE A 222 8.13 -7.33 7.29
C PHE A 222 7.19 -7.62 8.46
N ARG A 223 7.26 -6.77 9.50
CA ARG A 223 6.50 -6.94 10.75
C ARG A 223 5.85 -5.61 11.18
N ALA A 224 4.62 -5.38 10.75
CA ALA A 224 3.85 -4.24 11.23
C ALA A 224 3.49 -4.39 12.72
N ASN A 225 3.46 -5.62 13.25
CA ASN A 225 3.24 -5.89 14.67
C ASN A 225 4.30 -5.27 15.58
N ASP A 226 5.55 -5.09 15.10
CA ASP A 226 6.64 -4.52 15.91
C ASP A 226 6.42 -3.04 16.24
N VAL A 227 5.58 -2.36 15.48
CA VAL A 227 5.35 -0.92 15.62
C VAL A 227 3.88 -0.54 15.88
N VAL A 228 2.94 -1.46 15.73
CA VAL A 228 1.50 -1.16 15.80
C VAL A 228 1.09 -0.56 17.16
N ALA A 229 1.70 -0.99 18.26
CA ALA A 229 1.42 -0.44 19.59
C ALA A 229 1.75 1.06 19.70
N LYS A 230 2.68 1.57 18.89
CA LYS A 230 3.06 2.99 18.85
C LYS A 230 2.00 3.87 18.18
N ILE A 231 0.98 3.28 17.55
CA ILE A 231 -0.13 4.03 16.97
C ILE A 231 -1.02 4.61 18.07
N ALA A 232 -1.20 3.89 19.18
CA ALA A 232 -2.00 4.38 20.29
C ALA A 232 -1.50 5.74 20.84
N PRO A 233 -2.41 6.68 21.20
CA PRO A 233 -3.87 6.56 21.24
C PRO A 233 -4.58 6.92 19.91
N ARG A 234 -3.89 7.04 18.79
CA ARG A 234 -4.47 7.37 17.48
C ARG A 234 -5.34 6.23 16.97
N PRO A 235 -6.49 6.54 16.31
CA PRO A 235 -7.41 5.50 15.81
C PRO A 235 -6.78 4.59 14.76
N LEU A 236 -6.96 3.29 14.91
CA LEU A 236 -6.67 2.26 13.92
C LEU A 236 -7.95 1.46 13.64
N LEU A 237 -8.43 1.49 12.39
CA LEU A 237 -9.55 0.67 11.92
C LEU A 237 -9.02 -0.50 11.08
N LEU A 238 -9.33 -1.71 11.50
CA LEU A 238 -9.04 -2.94 10.74
C LEU A 238 -10.32 -3.38 10.01
N LEU A 239 -10.25 -3.44 8.70
CA LEU A 239 -11.30 -3.99 7.83
C LEU A 239 -10.77 -5.26 7.19
N HIS A 240 -11.43 -6.40 7.44
CA HIS A 240 -10.97 -7.66 6.88
C HIS A 240 -12.15 -8.52 6.46
N PRO A 241 -12.23 -8.99 5.20
CA PRO A 241 -13.26 -9.91 4.79
C PRO A 241 -13.15 -11.23 5.56
N SER A 242 -14.28 -11.76 6.04
CA SER A 242 -14.30 -13.00 6.81
C SER A 242 -13.87 -14.24 6.00
N GLN A 243 -13.87 -14.14 4.66
CA GLN A 243 -13.49 -15.21 3.74
C GLN A 243 -12.39 -14.74 2.78
N ASP A 244 -11.35 -14.08 3.29
CA ASP A 244 -10.20 -13.68 2.49
C ASP A 244 -9.28 -14.88 2.26
N SER A 245 -9.26 -15.38 1.02
CA SER A 245 -8.42 -16.50 0.61
C SER A 245 -6.95 -16.12 0.37
N VAL A 246 -6.64 -14.82 0.29
CA VAL A 246 -5.29 -14.30 0.01
C VAL A 246 -4.60 -13.85 1.30
N THR A 247 -5.32 -13.12 2.15
CA THR A 247 -4.80 -12.70 3.47
C THR A 247 -5.80 -13.12 4.54
N PRO A 248 -5.60 -14.25 5.23
CA PRO A 248 -6.57 -14.77 6.20
C PRO A 248 -6.89 -13.79 7.33
N THR A 249 -8.17 -13.74 7.73
CA THR A 249 -8.75 -12.76 8.68
C THR A 249 -8.05 -12.77 10.05
N GLU A 250 -7.56 -13.92 10.51
CA GLU A 250 -6.84 -14.06 11.78
C GLU A 250 -5.57 -13.20 11.84
N LYS A 251 -5.13 -12.65 10.69
CA LYS A 251 -3.99 -11.72 10.62
C LYS A 251 -4.31 -10.31 11.12
N SER A 252 -5.60 -10.00 11.28
CA SER A 252 -6.06 -8.73 11.86
C SER A 252 -6.58 -8.88 13.29
N ILE A 253 -6.72 -10.10 13.81
CA ILE A 253 -7.33 -10.39 15.11
C ILE A 253 -6.30 -10.92 16.13
N GLY A 254 -5.19 -11.47 15.68
CA GLY A 254 -4.18 -12.15 16.52
C GLY A 254 -2.93 -11.36 16.77
#